data_f58d0b4448ff10f9e78beace22f600a7
#
_entry.id   f58d0b4448ff10f9e78beace22f600a7
#
_cell.length_a   1.000
_cell.length_b   1.000
_cell.length_c   1.000
_cell.angle_alpha   90.00
_cell.angle_beta   90.00
_cell.angle_gamma   90.00
#
_symmetry.space_group_name_H-M   'P 1'
#
loop_
_entity.id
_entity.type
_entity.pdbx_description
1 polymer ?
#
loop_
_entity_poly.entity_id
_entity_poly.type
_entity_poly.pdbx_seq_one_letter_code
_entity_poly.pdbx_strand_id
1 'polypeptide(L)'
;MRRFHPSPEARYQLLCFPHSGGSASFFLPFSRRLAPEIDVWSMQYPGRQDRRSEENIPHIHELADRVVEAVGPRLDSPYALFGHSMGATLAYEVALRLQSAGKHPEALFVSGRPAPHRNVDKGLHRLSDEEIADDIRALDGTGSEMFGDADVLKMFLPAIRSDYHAAETYEYVPGPILQCPIRGFTGFSDPRVEVSELHHWADHTAASFQLDVFSGGHFYLVDSQEDVANEIERTLCGAGRR
;
A
#
# COMPACT_ATOMS: atom_id res chain seq x y z
N MET A 1 10.89 -6.17 6.04
CA MET A 1 9.61 -5.96 6.75
C MET A 1 9.83 -5.69 8.22
N ARG A 2 8.88 -5.04 8.89
CA ARG A 2 8.87 -4.70 10.32
C ARG A 2 7.58 -5.17 10.97
N ARG A 3 7.68 -5.69 12.19
CA ARG A 3 6.55 -6.03 13.05
C ARG A 3 6.70 -5.20 14.33
N PHE A 4 5.89 -4.16 14.47
CA PHE A 4 6.00 -3.22 15.60
C PHE A 4 5.34 -3.75 16.87
N HIS A 5 4.21 -4.46 16.73
CA HIS A 5 3.49 -5.14 17.81
C HIS A 5 3.29 -6.60 17.40
N PRO A 6 4.34 -7.43 17.50
CA PRO A 6 4.26 -8.84 17.09
C PRO A 6 3.17 -9.58 17.85
N SER A 7 2.29 -10.25 17.13
CA SER A 7 1.16 -11.01 17.67
C SER A 7 1.21 -12.43 17.11
N PRO A 8 2.06 -13.33 17.69
CA PRO A 8 2.29 -14.67 17.13
C PRO A 8 1.05 -15.56 17.18
N GLU A 9 0.12 -15.28 18.08
CA GLU A 9 -1.16 -16.00 18.22
C GLU A 9 -2.30 -15.35 17.43
N ALA A 10 -2.01 -14.32 16.64
CA ALA A 10 -3.02 -13.65 15.83
C ALA A 10 -3.63 -14.61 14.81
N ARG A 11 -4.94 -14.48 14.63
CA ARG A 11 -5.68 -15.30 13.66
C ARG A 11 -5.31 -14.99 12.22
N TYR A 12 -4.92 -13.74 11.94
CA TYR A 12 -4.58 -13.25 10.60
C TYR A 12 -3.24 -12.52 10.58
N GLN A 13 -2.57 -12.57 9.45
CA GLN A 13 -1.43 -11.73 9.12
C GLN A 13 -1.88 -10.64 8.12
N LEU A 14 -1.50 -9.39 8.35
CA LEU A 14 -1.78 -8.28 7.43
C LEU A 14 -0.47 -7.69 6.89
N LEU A 15 -0.21 -7.91 5.61
CA LEU A 15 0.95 -7.35 4.91
C LEU A 15 0.62 -5.94 4.46
N CYS A 16 1.30 -4.93 5.01
CA CYS A 16 1.06 -3.52 4.75
C CYS A 16 2.15 -2.90 3.88
N PHE A 17 1.74 -2.25 2.79
CA PHE A 17 2.59 -1.68 1.75
C PHE A 17 2.46 -0.15 1.73
N PRO A 18 3.51 0.60 2.12
CA PRO A 18 3.46 2.06 2.18
C PRO A 18 3.42 2.71 0.79
N HIS A 19 3.01 3.98 0.80
CA HIS A 19 3.03 4.90 -0.33
C HIS A 19 4.46 5.27 -0.77
N SER A 20 4.59 5.96 -1.89
CA SER A 20 5.86 6.49 -2.41
C SER A 20 6.57 7.35 -1.38
N GLY A 21 7.85 7.12 -1.15
CA GLY A 21 8.64 7.77 -0.10
C GLY A 21 8.34 7.29 1.31
N GLY A 22 7.25 6.58 1.51
CA GLY A 22 6.85 6.04 2.81
C GLY A 22 7.75 4.91 3.30
N SER A 23 7.64 4.61 4.58
CA SER A 23 8.38 3.56 5.26
C SER A 23 7.47 2.69 6.11
N ALA A 24 7.97 1.58 6.62
CA ALA A 24 7.22 0.67 7.48
C ALA A 24 6.56 1.38 8.68
N SER A 25 7.19 2.44 9.20
CA SER A 25 6.68 3.19 10.36
C SER A 25 5.35 3.90 10.12
N PHE A 26 4.95 4.11 8.85
CA PHE A 26 3.63 4.64 8.52
C PHE A 26 2.50 3.77 9.11
N PHE A 27 2.72 2.46 9.19
CA PHE A 27 1.75 1.52 9.74
C PHE A 27 1.95 1.20 11.23
N LEU A 28 2.81 1.93 11.96
CA LEU A 28 2.97 1.75 13.41
C LEU A 28 1.64 1.89 14.18
N PRO A 29 0.82 2.92 13.92
CA PRO A 29 -0.47 3.06 14.58
C PRO A 29 -1.45 1.93 14.20
N PHE A 30 -1.47 1.49 12.94
CA PHE A 30 -2.25 0.31 12.50
C PHE A 30 -1.84 -0.95 13.27
N SER A 31 -0.53 -1.19 13.38
CA SER A 31 -0.01 -2.34 14.12
C SER A 31 -0.45 -2.33 15.58
N ARG A 32 -0.51 -1.15 16.22
CA ARG A 32 -1.00 -1.00 17.59
C ARG A 32 -2.50 -1.28 17.69
N ARG A 33 -3.28 -0.73 16.74
CA ARG A 33 -4.75 -0.81 16.75
C ARG A 33 -5.25 -2.22 16.49
N LEU A 34 -4.60 -2.95 15.58
CA LEU A 34 -5.05 -4.27 15.12
C LEU A 34 -4.53 -5.43 15.99
N ALA A 35 -3.50 -5.20 16.81
CA ALA A 35 -3.04 -6.20 17.77
C ALA A 35 -4.07 -6.37 18.91
N PRO A 36 -4.20 -7.58 19.48
CA PRO A 36 -3.48 -8.82 19.14
C PRO A 36 -4.16 -9.66 18.05
N GLU A 37 -5.32 -9.28 17.53
CA GLU A 37 -6.16 -10.09 16.64
C GLU A 37 -5.55 -10.27 15.25
N ILE A 38 -4.80 -9.26 14.77
CA ILE A 38 -4.15 -9.25 13.47
C ILE A 38 -2.68 -8.88 13.65
N ASP A 39 -1.77 -9.72 13.15
CA ASP A 39 -0.34 -9.48 13.15
C ASP A 39 0.06 -8.66 11.92
N VAL A 40 0.41 -7.39 12.12
CA VAL A 40 0.74 -6.45 11.04
C VAL A 40 2.21 -6.55 10.65
N TRP A 41 2.44 -6.86 9.38
CA TRP A 41 3.74 -6.97 8.74
C TRP A 41 3.98 -5.81 7.79
N SER A 42 4.59 -4.74 8.28
CA SER A 42 4.84 -3.52 7.52
C SER A 42 6.06 -3.67 6.62
N MET A 43 5.88 -3.47 5.31
CA MET A 43 6.98 -3.57 4.35
C MET A 43 7.94 -2.39 4.51
N GLN A 44 9.23 -2.68 4.50
CA GLN A 44 10.31 -1.70 4.49
C GLN A 44 11.07 -1.86 3.17
N TYR A 45 10.83 -0.95 2.24
CA TYR A 45 11.52 -0.98 0.94
C TYR A 45 13.00 -0.60 1.10
N PRO A 46 13.89 -0.96 0.16
CA PRO A 46 15.28 -0.51 0.16
C PRO A 46 15.38 1.00 -0.01
N GLY A 47 16.53 1.57 0.32
CA GLY A 47 16.84 2.99 0.15
C GLY A 47 16.29 3.90 1.25
N ARG A 48 15.68 3.37 2.35
CA ARG A 48 15.12 4.21 3.41
C ARG A 48 15.33 3.64 4.82
N GLN A 49 15.35 4.55 5.81
CA GLN A 49 15.54 4.23 7.22
C GLN A 49 16.75 3.30 7.45
N ASP A 50 16.53 2.14 8.05
CA ASP A 50 17.56 1.12 8.33
C ASP A 50 18.08 0.41 7.08
N ARG A 51 17.42 0.58 5.94
CA ARG A 51 17.84 0.05 4.63
C ARG A 51 18.36 1.16 3.69
N ARG A 52 18.70 2.34 4.22
CA ARG A 52 19.10 3.50 3.42
C ARG A 52 20.38 3.29 2.58
N SER A 53 21.21 2.32 2.94
CA SER A 53 22.41 1.97 2.19
C SER A 53 22.14 1.01 1.02
N GLU A 54 20.94 0.45 0.94
CA GLU A 54 20.55 -0.40 -0.16
C GLU A 54 20.07 0.45 -1.34
N GLU A 55 20.31 -0.02 -2.56
CA GLU A 55 19.85 0.62 -3.78
C GLU A 55 18.33 0.56 -3.88
N ASN A 56 17.69 1.67 -4.29
CA ASN A 56 16.26 1.72 -4.55
C ASN A 56 15.90 0.85 -5.75
N ILE A 57 14.71 0.27 -5.74
CA ILE A 57 14.18 -0.54 -6.84
C ILE A 57 13.08 0.24 -7.56
N PRO A 58 13.34 0.80 -8.76
CA PRO A 58 12.40 1.67 -9.46
C PRO A 58 11.38 0.90 -10.32
N HIS A 59 11.05 -0.34 -9.96
CA HIS A 59 10.14 -1.20 -10.72
C HIS A 59 9.22 -2.00 -9.80
N ILE A 60 7.89 -1.86 -9.98
CA ILE A 60 6.88 -2.55 -9.17
C ILE A 60 7.02 -4.08 -9.26
N HIS A 61 7.23 -4.61 -10.46
CA HIS A 61 7.35 -6.07 -10.64
C HIS A 61 8.54 -6.65 -9.89
N GLU A 62 9.70 -5.98 -9.94
CA GLU A 62 10.89 -6.41 -9.20
C GLU A 62 10.68 -6.28 -7.68
N LEU A 63 10.08 -5.17 -7.22
CA LEU A 63 9.71 -5.01 -5.80
C LEU A 63 8.79 -6.15 -5.35
N ALA A 64 7.81 -6.53 -6.18
CA ALA A 64 6.88 -7.61 -5.87
C ALA A 64 7.60 -8.96 -5.75
N ASP A 65 8.53 -9.26 -6.66
CA ASP A 65 9.33 -10.49 -6.61
C ASP A 65 10.15 -10.55 -5.32
N ARG A 66 10.85 -9.47 -4.95
CA ARG A 66 11.62 -9.37 -3.70
C ARG A 66 10.76 -9.51 -2.45
N VAL A 67 9.54 -8.96 -2.47
CA VAL A 67 8.61 -9.12 -1.35
C VAL A 67 8.17 -10.58 -1.23
N VAL A 68 7.77 -11.21 -2.32
CA VAL A 68 7.34 -12.63 -2.32
C VAL A 68 8.45 -13.54 -1.83
N GLU A 69 9.69 -13.35 -2.27
CA GLU A 69 10.85 -14.09 -1.76
C GLU A 69 11.00 -13.94 -0.23
N ALA A 70 10.77 -12.73 0.28
CA ALA A 70 10.96 -12.44 1.71
C ALA A 70 9.81 -12.94 2.59
N VAL A 71 8.55 -12.82 2.14
CA VAL A 71 7.38 -13.13 2.96
C VAL A 71 6.84 -14.54 2.72
N GLY A 72 6.91 -15.04 1.49
CA GLY A 72 6.30 -16.30 1.09
C GLY A 72 6.64 -17.48 2.01
N PRO A 73 7.91 -17.69 2.40
CA PRO A 73 8.28 -18.79 3.32
C PRO A 73 7.77 -18.61 4.76
N ARG A 74 7.26 -17.42 5.11
CA ARG A 74 6.83 -17.05 6.48
C ARG A 74 5.31 -16.91 6.63
N LEU A 75 4.57 -17.11 5.53
CA LEU A 75 3.10 -17.06 5.53
C LEU A 75 2.56 -18.44 5.90
N ASP A 76 2.25 -18.65 7.16
CA ASP A 76 1.77 -19.89 7.78
C ASP A 76 0.37 -19.78 8.38
N SER A 77 -0.19 -18.56 8.42
CA SER A 77 -1.55 -18.28 8.88
C SER A 77 -2.36 -17.67 7.73
N PRO A 78 -3.71 -17.62 7.82
CA PRO A 78 -4.52 -16.84 6.90
C PRO A 78 -4.03 -15.38 6.86
N TYR A 79 -3.91 -14.80 5.66
CA TYR A 79 -3.32 -13.48 5.49
C TYR A 79 -4.10 -12.62 4.52
N ALA A 80 -3.95 -11.32 4.67
CA ALA A 80 -4.45 -10.30 3.77
C ALA A 80 -3.36 -9.29 3.43
N LEU A 81 -3.61 -8.47 2.41
CA LEU A 81 -2.69 -7.41 2.00
C LEU A 81 -3.41 -6.06 2.08
N PHE A 82 -2.71 -5.04 2.52
CA PHE A 82 -3.15 -3.65 2.50
C PHE A 82 -2.10 -2.78 1.82
N GLY A 83 -2.47 -2.04 0.80
CA GLY A 83 -1.57 -1.11 0.13
C GLY A 83 -2.16 0.28 0.02
N HIS A 84 -1.33 1.32 0.26
CA HIS A 84 -1.71 2.71 0.06
C HIS A 84 -0.93 3.34 -1.09
N SER A 85 -1.61 4.03 -2.02
CA SER A 85 -1.01 4.69 -3.17
C SER A 85 -0.17 3.70 -4.02
N MET A 86 1.12 3.94 -4.28
CA MET A 86 2.01 2.97 -4.92
C MET A 86 1.92 1.58 -4.29
N GLY A 87 1.83 1.54 -2.96
CA GLY A 87 1.72 0.29 -2.20
C GLY A 87 0.49 -0.54 -2.57
N ALA A 88 -0.59 0.07 -3.08
CA ALA A 88 -1.78 -0.67 -3.54
C ALA A 88 -1.48 -1.48 -4.82
N THR A 89 -0.77 -0.88 -5.78
CA THR A 89 -0.31 -1.59 -6.99
C THR A 89 0.65 -2.72 -6.62
N LEU A 90 1.59 -2.43 -5.72
CA LEU A 90 2.56 -3.43 -5.25
C LEU A 90 1.87 -4.59 -4.49
N ALA A 91 0.91 -4.29 -3.62
CA ALA A 91 0.14 -5.30 -2.90
C ALA A 91 -0.63 -6.22 -3.86
N TYR A 92 -1.22 -5.66 -4.91
CA TYR A 92 -1.89 -6.43 -5.95
C TYR A 92 -0.93 -7.38 -6.68
N GLU A 93 0.24 -6.90 -7.10
CA GLU A 93 1.25 -7.71 -7.78
C GLU A 93 1.80 -8.84 -6.88
N VAL A 94 1.98 -8.55 -5.60
CA VAL A 94 2.38 -9.56 -4.60
C VAL A 94 1.27 -10.60 -4.40
N ALA A 95 0.00 -10.15 -4.31
CA ALA A 95 -1.14 -11.05 -4.14
C ALA A 95 -1.28 -12.02 -5.33
N LEU A 96 -1.11 -11.54 -6.58
CA LEU A 96 -1.13 -12.39 -7.78
C LEU A 96 -0.04 -13.47 -7.76
N ARG A 97 1.19 -13.08 -7.39
CA ARG A 97 2.34 -14.03 -7.31
C ARG A 97 2.14 -15.08 -6.23
N LEU A 98 1.66 -14.66 -5.05
CA LEU A 98 1.35 -15.58 -3.95
C LEU A 98 0.22 -16.54 -4.34
N GLN A 99 -0.85 -16.02 -4.95
CA GLN A 99 -1.95 -16.85 -5.48
C GLN A 99 -1.46 -17.86 -6.51
N SER A 100 -0.58 -17.45 -7.43
CA SER A 100 0.01 -18.33 -8.44
C SER A 100 0.91 -19.41 -7.83
N ALA A 101 1.48 -19.16 -6.65
CA ALA A 101 2.23 -20.13 -5.84
C ALA A 101 1.32 -20.98 -4.93
N GLY A 102 0.00 -20.93 -5.09
CA GLY A 102 -0.97 -21.69 -4.30
C GLY A 102 -1.25 -21.12 -2.91
N LYS A 103 -0.78 -19.90 -2.62
CA LYS A 103 -1.05 -19.17 -1.37
C LYS A 103 -2.12 -18.10 -1.66
N HIS A 104 -3.35 -18.35 -1.23
CA HIS A 104 -4.47 -17.46 -1.52
C HIS A 104 -4.71 -16.48 -0.37
N PRO A 105 -4.69 -15.15 -0.63
CA PRO A 105 -5.03 -14.18 0.41
C PRO A 105 -6.54 -14.23 0.73
N GLU A 106 -6.88 -13.88 1.97
CA GLU A 106 -8.27 -13.74 2.41
C GLU A 106 -8.93 -12.47 1.85
N ALA A 107 -8.16 -11.42 1.67
CA ALA A 107 -8.60 -10.15 1.07
C ALA A 107 -7.43 -9.31 0.58
N LEU A 108 -7.71 -8.43 -0.38
CA LEU A 108 -6.84 -7.32 -0.77
C LEU A 108 -7.53 -6.00 -0.45
N PHE A 109 -6.86 -5.15 0.32
CA PHE A 109 -7.28 -3.78 0.61
C PHE A 109 -6.42 -2.81 -0.21
N VAL A 110 -7.06 -1.99 -1.03
CA VAL A 110 -6.41 -1.01 -1.92
C VAL A 110 -6.85 0.41 -1.58
N SER A 111 -5.92 1.29 -1.33
CA SER A 111 -6.17 2.63 -0.82
C SER A 111 -5.54 3.71 -1.69
N GLY A 112 -6.32 4.72 -2.11
CA GLY A 112 -5.84 5.92 -2.80
C GLY A 112 -5.11 5.63 -4.13
N ARG A 113 -5.56 4.63 -4.90
CA ARG A 113 -4.92 4.23 -6.17
C ARG A 113 -5.95 3.77 -7.20
N PRO A 114 -5.89 4.24 -8.46
CA PRO A 114 -6.69 3.67 -9.55
C PRO A 114 -6.31 2.20 -9.80
N ALA A 115 -7.21 1.46 -10.46
CA ALA A 115 -6.96 0.07 -10.80
C ALA A 115 -5.72 -0.10 -11.71
N PRO A 116 -5.03 -1.26 -11.69
CA PRO A 116 -3.77 -1.48 -12.40
C PRO A 116 -3.80 -1.11 -13.89
N HIS A 117 -4.87 -1.46 -14.60
CA HIS A 117 -5.02 -1.17 -16.03
C HIS A 117 -5.36 0.31 -16.34
N ARG A 118 -5.61 1.11 -15.29
CA ARG A 118 -5.89 2.56 -15.37
C ARG A 118 -4.67 3.40 -15.00
N ASN A 119 -3.50 2.75 -14.84
CA ASN A 119 -2.27 3.47 -14.53
C ASN A 119 -1.88 4.45 -15.66
N VAL A 120 -1.46 5.65 -15.29
CA VAL A 120 -1.03 6.69 -16.24
C VAL A 120 0.26 7.31 -15.73
N ASP A 121 1.26 7.40 -16.61
CA ASP A 121 2.48 8.18 -16.37
C ASP A 121 2.13 9.68 -16.44
N LYS A 122 2.15 10.35 -15.29
CA LYS A 122 1.96 11.81 -15.16
C LYS A 122 3.28 12.59 -15.21
N GLY A 123 4.41 11.90 -15.28
CA GLY A 123 5.75 12.48 -15.34
C GLY A 123 6.29 12.98 -14.00
N LEU A 124 5.70 12.61 -12.87
CA LEU A 124 6.10 13.07 -11.53
C LEU A 124 7.56 12.70 -11.21
N HIS A 125 8.02 11.54 -11.67
CA HIS A 125 9.40 11.10 -11.48
C HIS A 125 10.43 11.96 -12.23
N ARG A 126 10.00 12.79 -13.20
CA ARG A 126 10.83 13.70 -14.01
C ARG A 126 10.88 15.12 -13.46
N LEU A 127 10.05 15.43 -12.46
CA LEU A 127 10.01 16.72 -11.83
C LEU A 127 11.34 17.08 -11.17
N SER A 128 11.65 18.37 -11.06
CA SER A 128 12.73 18.88 -10.22
C SER A 128 12.51 18.53 -8.75
N ASP A 129 13.55 18.66 -7.92
CA ASP A 129 13.43 18.40 -6.49
C ASP A 129 12.45 19.35 -5.80
N GLU A 130 12.40 20.61 -6.25
CA GLU A 130 11.46 21.64 -5.77
C GLU A 130 10.02 21.29 -6.14
N GLU A 131 9.77 20.89 -7.39
CA GLU A 131 8.45 20.47 -7.87
C GLU A 131 7.96 19.21 -7.16
N ILE A 132 8.83 18.24 -6.87
CA ILE A 132 8.48 17.06 -6.05
C ILE A 132 8.07 17.49 -4.64
N ALA A 133 8.80 18.45 -4.05
CA ALA A 133 8.46 18.98 -2.73
C ALA A 133 7.07 19.63 -2.72
N ASP A 134 6.78 20.44 -3.74
CA ASP A 134 5.48 21.11 -3.88
C ASP A 134 4.35 20.10 -4.12
N ASP A 135 4.60 19.09 -4.93
CA ASP A 135 3.67 17.98 -5.17
C ASP A 135 3.32 17.23 -3.89
N ILE A 136 4.33 16.92 -3.06
CA ILE A 136 4.11 16.25 -1.76
C ILE A 136 3.31 17.13 -0.80
N ARG A 137 3.61 18.44 -0.74
CA ARG A 137 2.86 19.38 0.09
C ARG A 137 1.39 19.48 -0.33
N ALA A 138 1.13 19.43 -1.65
CA ALA A 138 -0.22 19.44 -2.19
C ALA A 138 -1.06 18.21 -1.85
N LEU A 139 -0.45 17.11 -1.43
CA LEU A 139 -1.16 15.90 -1.03
C LEU A 139 -1.76 15.95 0.38
N ASP A 140 -1.52 17.02 1.13
CA ASP A 140 -2.10 17.29 2.45
C ASP A 140 -1.93 16.14 3.44
N GLY A 141 -0.67 15.73 3.67
CA GLY A 141 -0.33 14.62 4.56
C GLY A 141 0.52 15.07 5.76
N THR A 142 0.48 14.29 6.85
CA THR A 142 1.27 14.49 8.08
C THR A 142 2.79 14.54 7.88
N GLY A 143 3.27 14.32 6.67
CA GLY A 143 4.67 14.50 6.29
C GLY A 143 4.99 15.90 5.77
N SER A 144 4.00 16.74 5.46
CA SER A 144 4.23 18.03 4.81
C SER A 144 5.07 18.98 5.67
N GLU A 145 4.89 18.99 6.99
CA GLU A 145 5.71 19.78 7.91
C GLU A 145 7.17 19.31 7.96
N MET A 146 7.40 18.00 7.88
CA MET A 146 8.74 17.40 7.89
C MET A 146 9.52 17.72 6.60
N PHE A 147 8.83 17.93 5.48
CA PHE A 147 9.42 18.34 4.19
C PHE A 147 9.58 19.86 4.05
N GLY A 148 9.26 20.65 5.09
CA GLY A 148 9.57 22.09 5.17
C GLY A 148 11.06 22.39 5.27
N ASP A 149 11.86 21.45 5.80
CA ASP A 149 13.30 21.53 5.85
C ASP A 149 13.94 20.94 4.58
N ALA A 150 14.62 21.78 3.80
CA ALA A 150 15.26 21.38 2.54
C ALA A 150 16.32 20.29 2.71
N ASP A 151 17.02 20.24 3.84
CA ASP A 151 18.04 19.22 4.08
C ASP A 151 17.42 17.88 4.45
N VAL A 152 16.31 17.90 5.17
CA VAL A 152 15.51 16.70 5.46
C VAL A 152 14.93 16.15 4.14
N LEU A 153 14.34 17.00 3.31
CA LEU A 153 13.78 16.59 2.01
C LEU A 153 14.82 15.89 1.12
N LYS A 154 16.04 16.45 1.01
CA LYS A 154 17.14 15.86 0.22
C LYS A 154 17.45 14.41 0.61
N MET A 155 17.24 14.03 1.87
CA MET A 155 17.49 12.66 2.32
C MET A 155 16.43 11.67 1.79
N PHE A 156 15.20 12.14 1.51
CA PHE A 156 14.09 11.30 1.05
C PHE A 156 13.91 11.33 -0.47
N LEU A 157 14.36 12.38 -1.15
CA LEU A 157 14.19 12.57 -2.60
C LEU A 157 14.62 11.36 -3.45
N PRO A 158 15.77 10.70 -3.20
CA PRO A 158 16.16 9.53 -4.00
C PRO A 158 15.14 8.39 -3.93
N ALA A 159 14.60 8.13 -2.72
CA ALA A 159 13.59 7.11 -2.53
C ALA A 159 12.24 7.52 -3.15
N ILE A 160 11.82 8.77 -2.97
CA ILE A 160 10.57 9.31 -3.54
C ILE A 160 10.60 9.25 -5.07
N ARG A 161 11.70 9.70 -5.68
CA ARG A 161 11.86 9.70 -7.15
C ARG A 161 11.85 8.29 -7.72
N SER A 162 12.54 7.36 -7.06
CA SER A 162 12.53 5.94 -7.43
C SER A 162 11.14 5.34 -7.34
N ASP A 163 10.40 5.65 -6.28
CA ASP A 163 9.04 5.17 -6.06
C ASP A 163 8.05 5.79 -7.06
N TYR A 164 8.19 7.09 -7.37
CA TYR A 164 7.40 7.74 -8.42
C TYR A 164 7.67 7.07 -9.78
N HIS A 165 8.94 6.81 -10.11
CA HIS A 165 9.28 6.06 -11.30
C HIS A 165 8.60 4.69 -11.31
N ALA A 166 8.73 3.91 -10.25
CA ALA A 166 8.11 2.60 -10.14
C ALA A 166 6.58 2.65 -10.32
N ALA A 167 5.93 3.64 -9.68
CA ALA A 167 4.48 3.78 -9.71
C ALA A 167 3.93 4.24 -11.05
N GLU A 168 4.64 5.13 -11.76
CA GLU A 168 4.18 5.73 -13.02
C GLU A 168 4.52 4.88 -14.24
N THR A 169 5.71 4.26 -14.25
CA THR A 169 6.15 3.38 -15.35
C THR A 169 5.66 1.94 -15.19
N TYR A 170 4.81 1.69 -14.19
CA TYR A 170 4.19 0.38 -14.04
C TYR A 170 3.28 0.06 -15.22
N GLU A 171 3.55 -1.05 -15.88
CA GLU A 171 2.75 -1.59 -16.97
C GLU A 171 1.93 -2.77 -16.47
N TYR A 172 0.60 -2.64 -16.56
CA TYR A 172 -0.30 -3.75 -16.26
C TYR A 172 -0.20 -4.84 -17.31
N VAL A 173 0.05 -6.06 -16.87
CA VAL A 173 0.04 -7.24 -17.75
C VAL A 173 -1.26 -8.00 -17.53
N PRO A 174 -2.16 -8.07 -18.53
CA PRO A 174 -3.37 -8.87 -18.46
C PRO A 174 -3.06 -10.34 -18.15
N GLY A 175 -3.80 -10.91 -17.22
CA GLY A 175 -3.57 -12.30 -16.78
C GLY A 175 -4.63 -12.77 -15.77
N PRO A 176 -4.29 -13.72 -14.91
CA PRO A 176 -5.18 -14.19 -13.87
C PRO A 176 -5.63 -13.06 -12.95
N ILE A 177 -6.92 -13.07 -12.56
CA ILE A 177 -7.46 -12.16 -11.54
C ILE A 177 -7.46 -12.83 -10.17
N LEU A 178 -7.54 -12.02 -9.12
CA LEU A 178 -7.58 -12.51 -7.75
C LEU A 178 -8.86 -13.31 -7.47
N GLN A 179 -8.75 -14.32 -6.60
CA GLN A 179 -9.89 -15.12 -6.16
C GLN A 179 -10.44 -14.66 -4.80
N CYS A 180 -9.82 -13.67 -4.19
CA CYS A 180 -10.25 -13.08 -2.92
C CYS A 180 -11.00 -11.76 -3.14
N PRO A 181 -11.84 -11.31 -2.19
CA PRO A 181 -12.47 -10.00 -2.25
C PRO A 181 -11.44 -8.86 -2.26
N ILE A 182 -11.78 -7.78 -2.99
CA ILE A 182 -11.05 -6.52 -2.97
C ILE A 182 -11.90 -5.45 -2.26
N ARG A 183 -11.31 -4.74 -1.31
CA ARG A 183 -11.89 -3.56 -0.67
C ARG A 183 -11.09 -2.32 -1.08
N GLY A 184 -11.79 -1.38 -1.73
CA GLY A 184 -11.24 -0.09 -2.10
C GLY A 184 -11.49 0.95 -1.00
N PHE A 185 -10.50 1.78 -0.74
CA PHE A 185 -10.56 2.90 0.20
C PHE A 185 -10.02 4.16 -0.46
N THR A 186 -10.66 5.32 -0.24
CA THR A 186 -10.15 6.59 -0.73
C THR A 186 -10.67 7.76 0.09
N GLY A 187 -9.96 8.89 0.06
CA GLY A 187 -10.47 10.17 0.51
C GLY A 187 -11.39 10.80 -0.55
N PHE A 188 -12.46 11.45 -0.10
CA PHE A 188 -13.41 12.13 -1.00
C PHE A 188 -12.75 13.22 -1.85
N SER A 189 -11.74 13.90 -1.31
CA SER A 189 -11.02 15.00 -1.95
C SER A 189 -9.60 14.60 -2.40
N ASP A 190 -9.36 13.31 -2.68
CA ASP A 190 -8.05 12.83 -3.11
C ASP A 190 -7.68 13.45 -4.48
N PRO A 191 -6.60 14.27 -4.57
CA PRO A 191 -6.20 14.89 -5.83
C PRO A 191 -5.52 13.91 -6.80
N ARG A 192 -5.17 12.70 -6.34
CA ARG A 192 -4.49 11.68 -7.15
C ARG A 192 -5.44 10.78 -7.89
N VAL A 193 -6.60 10.49 -7.30
CA VAL A 193 -7.55 9.52 -7.85
C VAL A 193 -8.98 9.93 -7.57
N GLU A 194 -9.78 10.00 -8.60
CA GLU A 194 -11.22 10.21 -8.46
C GLU A 194 -11.89 8.95 -7.91
N VAL A 195 -12.91 9.13 -7.07
CA VAL A 195 -13.70 8.03 -6.48
C VAL A 195 -14.20 7.05 -7.53
N SER A 196 -14.63 7.57 -8.70
CA SER A 196 -15.11 6.77 -9.83
C SER A 196 -14.07 5.80 -10.38
N GLU A 197 -12.79 6.16 -10.37
CA GLU A 197 -11.69 5.34 -10.89
C GLU A 197 -11.42 4.10 -10.03
N LEU A 198 -11.76 4.15 -8.73
CA LEU A 198 -11.57 2.98 -7.87
C LEU A 198 -12.56 1.86 -8.19
N HIS A 199 -13.71 2.14 -8.79
CA HIS A 199 -14.66 1.07 -9.17
C HIS A 199 -14.08 0.08 -10.17
N HIS A 200 -13.08 0.46 -10.96
CA HIS A 200 -12.37 -0.43 -11.88
C HIS A 200 -11.57 -1.54 -11.20
N TRP A 201 -11.36 -1.47 -9.89
CA TRP A 201 -10.77 -2.58 -9.14
C TRP A 201 -11.67 -3.83 -9.16
N ALA A 202 -12.97 -3.68 -9.42
CA ALA A 202 -13.88 -4.81 -9.60
C ALA A 202 -13.46 -5.75 -10.75
N ASP A 203 -12.76 -5.24 -11.76
CA ASP A 203 -12.27 -6.03 -12.90
C ASP A 203 -11.10 -6.96 -12.54
N HIS A 204 -10.53 -6.81 -11.34
CA HIS A 204 -9.34 -7.51 -10.88
C HIS A 204 -9.59 -8.62 -9.86
N THR A 205 -10.87 -8.93 -9.60
CA THR A 205 -11.25 -10.04 -8.72
C THR A 205 -12.43 -10.84 -9.28
N ALA A 206 -12.39 -12.16 -9.08
CA ALA A 206 -13.53 -13.04 -9.33
C ALA A 206 -14.52 -13.07 -8.15
N ALA A 207 -14.14 -12.50 -7.01
CA ALA A 207 -14.98 -12.40 -5.81
C ALA A 207 -15.73 -11.05 -5.77
N SER A 208 -15.95 -10.48 -4.62
CA SER A 208 -16.64 -9.20 -4.46
C SER A 208 -15.68 -8.01 -4.44
N PHE A 209 -16.15 -6.87 -4.94
CA PHE A 209 -15.54 -5.55 -4.73
C PHE A 209 -16.48 -4.66 -3.92
N GLN A 210 -15.92 -3.92 -2.97
CA GLN A 210 -16.63 -2.89 -2.20
C GLN A 210 -15.73 -1.66 -2.07
N LEU A 211 -16.32 -0.46 -2.06
CA LEU A 211 -15.61 0.81 -1.95
C LEU A 211 -16.15 1.60 -0.76
N ASP A 212 -15.26 2.05 0.10
CA ASP A 212 -15.54 2.95 1.20
C ASP A 212 -14.82 4.29 0.94
N VAL A 213 -15.55 5.40 1.12
CA VAL A 213 -15.06 6.75 0.89
C VAL A 213 -15.04 7.49 2.21
N PHE A 214 -13.89 8.04 2.57
CA PHE A 214 -13.64 8.76 3.81
C PHE A 214 -13.52 10.26 3.56
N SER A 215 -13.68 11.07 4.60
CA SER A 215 -13.34 12.49 4.51
C SER A 215 -11.83 12.68 4.35
N GLY A 216 -11.40 13.72 3.61
CA GLY A 216 -10.00 14.07 3.45
C GLY A 216 -9.44 13.84 2.05
N GLY A 217 -8.15 14.14 1.90
CA GLY A 217 -7.38 14.03 0.66
C GLY A 217 -6.68 12.69 0.50
N HIS A 218 -5.50 12.69 -0.14
CA HIS A 218 -4.75 11.46 -0.42
C HIS A 218 -4.34 10.69 0.85
N PHE A 219 -3.97 11.43 1.92
CA PHE A 219 -3.57 10.85 3.20
C PHE A 219 -4.70 10.80 4.23
N TYR A 220 -5.98 10.75 3.79
CA TYR A 220 -7.15 10.56 4.67
C TYR A 220 -6.93 9.45 5.73
N LEU A 221 -6.09 8.47 5.38
CA LEU A 221 -5.77 7.32 6.22
C LEU A 221 -5.19 7.71 7.59
N VAL A 222 -4.59 8.89 7.71
CA VAL A 222 -4.01 9.38 8.96
C VAL A 222 -5.11 9.73 9.95
N ASP A 223 -6.15 10.43 9.48
CA ASP A 223 -7.27 10.88 10.32
C ASP A 223 -8.34 9.78 10.47
N SER A 224 -8.53 8.95 9.44
CA SER A 224 -9.54 7.88 9.40
C SER A 224 -8.98 6.50 9.79
N GLN A 225 -7.87 6.45 10.52
CA GLN A 225 -7.16 5.21 10.80
C GLN A 225 -7.99 4.19 11.57
N GLU A 226 -8.76 4.63 12.56
CA GLU A 226 -9.66 3.78 13.33
C GLU A 226 -10.76 3.18 12.45
N ASP A 227 -11.38 3.99 11.59
CA ASP A 227 -12.45 3.54 10.72
C ASP A 227 -11.96 2.52 9.70
N VAL A 228 -10.79 2.76 9.10
CA VAL A 228 -10.17 1.81 8.17
C VAL A 228 -9.78 0.52 8.87
N ALA A 229 -9.24 0.59 10.09
CA ALA A 229 -8.92 -0.60 10.89
C ALA A 229 -10.18 -1.42 11.20
N ASN A 230 -11.29 -0.75 11.56
CA ASN A 230 -12.58 -1.40 11.80
C ASN A 230 -13.09 -2.13 10.54
N GLU A 231 -12.93 -1.54 9.35
CA GLU A 231 -13.31 -2.17 8.09
C GLU A 231 -12.45 -3.40 7.78
N ILE A 232 -11.16 -3.35 8.06
CA ILE A 232 -10.25 -4.49 7.93
C ILE A 232 -10.68 -5.62 8.86
N GLU A 233 -10.91 -5.33 10.15
CA GLU A 233 -11.38 -6.32 11.13
C GLU A 233 -12.73 -6.91 10.72
N ARG A 234 -13.68 -6.08 10.29
CA ARG A 234 -14.99 -6.54 9.84
C ARG A 234 -14.88 -7.49 8.65
N THR A 235 -14.01 -7.20 7.72
CA THR A 235 -13.79 -8.04 6.53
C THR A 235 -13.16 -9.37 6.91
N LEU A 236 -12.11 -9.37 7.73
CA LEU A 236 -11.36 -10.58 8.07
C LEU A 236 -12.05 -11.40 9.17
N CYS A 237 -12.53 -10.75 10.23
CA CYS A 237 -13.10 -11.44 11.39
C CYS A 237 -14.61 -11.65 11.27
N GLY A 238 -15.33 -10.84 10.48
CA GLY A 238 -16.76 -10.98 10.25
C GLY A 238 -17.15 -12.13 9.32
N ALA A 239 -16.26 -12.52 8.41
CA ALA A 239 -16.49 -13.64 7.49
C ALA A 239 -16.53 -15.03 8.18
N GLY A 240 -16.01 -15.13 9.40
CA GLY A 240 -15.94 -16.39 10.17
C GLY A 240 -17.13 -16.68 11.09
N ARG A 241 -18.23 -15.91 11.03
CA ARG A 241 -19.45 -16.11 11.85
C ARG A 241 -20.66 -16.60 11.04
N ARG A 242 -20.42 -17.30 9.92
CA ARG A 242 -21.50 -18.02 9.21
C ARG A 242 -21.27 -19.51 9.22
#